data_ef1ef5f0a3ef313b49fff6a48435ef75
#
_entry.id   ef1ef5f0a3ef313b49fff6a48435ef75
#
_cell.length_a   1.000
_cell.length_b   1.000
_cell.length_c   1.000
_cell.angle_alpha   90.00
_cell.angle_beta   90.00
_cell.angle_gamma   90.00
#
_symmetry.space_group_name_H-M   'P 1'
#
loop_
_entity.id
_entity.type
_entity.pdbx_description
1 polymer ?
#
loop_
_entity_poly.entity_id
_entity_poly.type
_entity_poly.pdbx_seq_one_letter_code
_entity_poly.pdbx_strand_id
1 'polypeptide(L)'
;MKRIILIGMAICAVWGLKAQSAGSISGLDKAHFGKYWKVESESPDYEVSFSGDTCEILSPKGLTLWRKEKMCGNVVIEYDACVVDEGKPGDRLSDLNCFWMASDPQAKNIWQRMDWRKGEFLKCYSLQLYYLGYGGNYNSTTRFRRYDGNQAGV
;
A
#
# COMPACT_ATOMS: atom_id res chain seq x y z
N MET A 1 14.75 -0.65 11.12
CA MET A 1 13.57 -1.40 10.60
C MET A 1 12.36 -0.46 10.62
N LYS A 2 11.51 -0.53 9.62
CA LYS A 2 10.32 0.33 9.57
C LYS A 2 9.12 -0.45 10.12
N ARG A 3 8.43 0.12 11.08
CA ARG A 3 7.26 -0.49 11.72
C ARG A 3 6.04 0.37 11.46
N ILE A 4 5.02 -0.19 10.86
CA ILE A 4 3.77 0.48 10.52
C ILE A 4 2.62 -0.30 11.15
N ILE A 5 1.76 0.41 11.84
CA ILE A 5 0.51 -0.12 12.38
C ILE A 5 -0.64 0.42 11.54
N LEU A 6 -1.43 -0.48 10.98
CA LEU A 6 -2.67 -0.18 10.27
C LEU A 6 -3.86 -0.61 11.13
N ILE A 7 -4.70 0.33 11.50
CA ILE A 7 -5.90 0.09 12.29
C ILE A 7 -7.10 0.31 11.38
N GLY A 8 -7.69 -0.78 10.91
CA GLY A 8 -8.86 -0.76 10.07
C GLY A 8 -8.64 -0.11 8.70
N MET A 9 -8.90 -0.83 7.64
CA MET A 9 -8.95 -0.29 6.28
C MET A 9 -10.36 -0.50 5.73
N ALA A 10 -11.13 0.58 5.63
CA ALA A 10 -12.43 0.56 4.98
C ALA A 10 -12.29 1.05 3.55
N ILE A 11 -12.74 0.25 2.59
CA ILE A 11 -12.84 0.67 1.21
C ILE A 11 -14.32 0.73 0.86
N CYS A 12 -14.82 1.94 0.67
CA CYS A 12 -16.21 2.19 0.29
C CYS A 12 -16.31 2.51 -1.20
N ALA A 13 -17.19 1.81 -1.92
CA ALA A 13 -17.56 2.17 -3.28
C ALA A 13 -18.83 3.03 -3.23
N VAL A 14 -18.77 4.26 -3.71
CA VAL A 14 -19.92 5.16 -3.79
C VAL A 14 -20.40 5.22 -5.24
N TRP A 15 -21.63 4.78 -5.48
CA TRP A 15 -22.31 4.94 -6.77
C TRP A 15 -23.24 6.15 -6.73
N GLY A 16 -23.24 6.95 -7.78
CA GLY A 16 -24.06 8.15 -7.87
C GLY A 16 -25.56 7.88 -7.75
N LEU A 17 -26.23 8.70 -6.96
CA LEU A 17 -27.68 8.97 -6.86
C LEU A 17 -28.66 7.88 -6.40
N LYS A 18 -28.25 6.67 -6.09
CA LYS A 18 -29.00 5.78 -5.19
C LYS A 18 -28.01 5.20 -4.20
N ALA A 19 -28.26 5.45 -2.92
CA ALA A 19 -27.49 4.86 -1.82
C ALA A 19 -27.64 3.32 -1.87
N GLN A 20 -26.82 2.67 -2.66
CA GLN A 20 -26.57 1.27 -2.49
C GLN A 20 -25.57 1.15 -1.34
N SER A 21 -25.84 0.28 -0.39
CA SER A 21 -24.96 0.02 0.73
C SER A 21 -23.53 -0.19 0.23
N ALA A 22 -22.65 0.75 0.55
CA ALA A 22 -21.24 0.62 0.27
C ALA A 22 -20.73 -0.61 1.02
N GLY A 23 -20.35 -1.66 0.32
CA GLY A 23 -19.70 -2.79 0.95
C GLY A 23 -18.32 -2.36 1.40
N SER A 24 -18.08 -2.36 2.72
CA SER A 24 -16.74 -2.19 3.26
C SER A 24 -15.98 -3.50 3.12
N ILE A 25 -14.80 -3.46 2.49
CA ILE A 25 -13.95 -4.64 2.33
C ILE A 25 -12.58 -4.33 2.95
N SER A 26 -12.36 -4.80 4.16
CA SER A 26 -11.05 -4.69 4.81
C SER A 26 -10.17 -5.91 4.49
N GLY A 27 -10.48 -7.07 5.03
CA GLY A 27 -9.67 -8.28 4.92
C GLY A 27 -8.22 -8.09 5.37
N LEU A 28 -7.94 -7.04 6.15
CA LEU A 28 -6.64 -6.79 6.77
C LEU A 28 -6.63 -7.36 8.19
N ASP A 29 -6.96 -8.63 8.28
CA ASP A 29 -6.98 -9.44 9.49
C ASP A 29 -6.32 -10.80 9.23
N LYS A 30 -5.97 -11.51 10.28
CA LYS A 30 -5.24 -12.78 10.19
C LYS A 30 -5.95 -13.83 9.34
N ALA A 31 -7.28 -13.90 9.39
CA ALA A 31 -8.06 -14.91 8.67
C ALA A 31 -8.14 -14.66 7.17
N HIS A 32 -8.14 -13.39 6.77
CA HIS A 32 -8.42 -12.99 5.41
C HIS A 32 -7.22 -12.40 4.66
N PHE A 33 -6.14 -12.04 5.36
CA PHE A 33 -4.98 -11.37 4.77
C PHE A 33 -4.43 -12.10 3.54
N GLY A 34 -4.11 -13.38 3.66
CA GLY A 34 -3.58 -14.15 2.54
C GLY A 34 -4.54 -14.31 1.36
N LYS A 35 -5.86 -14.20 1.59
CA LYS A 35 -6.87 -14.22 0.54
C LYS A 35 -6.89 -12.92 -0.26
N TYR A 36 -6.88 -11.77 0.42
CA TYR A 36 -7.14 -10.47 -0.19
C TYR A 36 -5.90 -9.62 -0.43
N TRP A 37 -4.79 -9.92 0.23
CA TRP A 37 -3.59 -9.14 0.13
C TRP A 37 -2.39 -9.95 -0.35
N LYS A 38 -1.48 -9.28 -1.02
CA LYS A 38 -0.20 -9.83 -1.43
C LYS A 38 0.91 -8.87 -1.04
N VAL A 39 1.95 -9.41 -0.40
CA VAL A 39 3.14 -8.66 -0.02
C VAL A 39 4.12 -8.66 -1.19
N GLU A 40 4.67 -7.49 -1.49
CA GLU A 40 5.79 -7.29 -2.38
C GLU A 40 6.90 -6.60 -1.56
N SER A 41 8.01 -7.26 -1.32
CA SER A 41 9.07 -6.78 -0.43
C SER A 41 10.47 -6.93 -1.02
N GLU A 42 11.34 -5.93 -0.74
CA GLU A 42 12.76 -5.98 -1.10
C GLU A 42 13.56 -6.95 -0.23
N SER A 43 13.09 -7.23 0.97
CA SER A 43 13.75 -8.14 1.91
C SER A 43 12.84 -9.32 2.22
N PRO A 44 13.37 -10.53 2.35
CA PRO A 44 12.62 -11.65 2.90
C PRO A 44 12.34 -11.49 4.41
N ASP A 45 13.12 -10.64 5.11
CA ASP A 45 13.09 -10.47 6.57
C ASP A 45 12.01 -9.44 6.97
N TYR A 46 10.81 -9.55 6.41
CA TYR A 46 9.66 -8.76 6.84
C TYR A 46 8.72 -9.62 7.70
N GLU A 47 7.99 -8.96 8.55
CA GLU A 47 6.97 -9.57 9.37
C GLU A 47 5.65 -8.83 9.22
N VAL A 48 4.55 -9.58 9.12
CA VAL A 48 3.18 -9.07 9.19
C VAL A 48 2.47 -9.82 10.29
N SER A 49 2.09 -9.10 11.32
CA SER A 49 1.41 -9.67 12.49
C SER A 49 0.06 -8.99 12.74
N PHE A 50 -0.81 -9.66 13.48
CA PHE A 50 -2.17 -9.21 13.74
C PHE A 50 -2.52 -9.35 15.21
N SER A 51 -3.13 -8.29 15.77
CA SER A 51 -3.68 -8.27 17.12
C SER A 51 -5.02 -7.56 17.11
N GLY A 52 -6.12 -8.30 17.28
CA GLY A 52 -7.46 -7.76 17.05
C GLY A 52 -7.61 -7.17 15.66
N ASP A 53 -8.03 -5.91 15.58
CA ASP A 53 -8.21 -5.15 14.32
C ASP A 53 -6.92 -4.44 13.85
N THR A 54 -5.81 -4.70 14.51
CA THR A 54 -4.52 -4.07 14.21
C THR A 54 -3.65 -4.99 13.38
N CYS A 55 -3.15 -4.48 12.25
CA CYS A 55 -2.12 -5.10 11.45
C CYS A 55 -0.80 -4.36 11.67
N GLU A 56 0.20 -5.08 12.15
CA GLU A 56 1.55 -4.55 12.32
C GLU A 56 2.46 -5.10 11.22
N ILE A 57 3.23 -4.21 10.61
CA ILE A 57 4.19 -4.54 9.56
C ILE A 57 5.56 -4.08 10.00
N LEU A 58 6.49 -5.01 10.03
CA LEU A 58 7.89 -4.77 10.29
C LEU A 58 8.70 -5.11 9.05
N SER A 59 9.44 -4.15 8.51
CA SER A 59 10.26 -4.40 7.32
C SER A 59 11.57 -3.61 7.36
N PRO A 60 12.72 -4.25 7.08
CA PRO A 60 14.01 -3.57 7.03
C PRO A 60 14.18 -2.72 5.77
N LYS A 61 13.37 -2.97 4.74
CA LYS A 61 13.43 -2.31 3.42
C LYS A 61 12.05 -1.94 2.89
N GLY A 62 11.95 -1.61 1.62
CA GLY A 62 10.70 -1.32 0.94
C GLY A 62 9.73 -2.51 0.96
N LEU A 63 8.47 -2.22 1.28
CA LEU A 63 7.39 -3.20 1.28
C LEU A 63 6.10 -2.55 0.81
N THR A 64 5.39 -3.25 -0.05
CA THR A 64 4.07 -2.84 -0.51
C THR A 64 3.05 -3.95 -0.27
N LEU A 65 1.91 -3.59 0.30
CA LEU A 65 0.73 -4.46 0.36
C LEU A 65 -0.17 -4.16 -0.83
N TRP A 66 -0.37 -5.14 -1.68
CA TRP A 66 -1.27 -5.05 -2.82
C TRP A 66 -2.60 -5.73 -2.55
N ARG A 67 -3.70 -5.02 -2.76
CA ARG A 67 -5.02 -5.62 -2.81
C ARG A 67 -5.15 -6.47 -4.07
N LYS A 68 -5.53 -7.74 -3.92
CA LYS A 68 -5.64 -8.68 -5.06
C LYS A 68 -6.86 -8.44 -5.93
N GLU A 69 -7.94 -7.98 -5.34
CA GLU A 69 -9.19 -7.75 -6.05
C GLU A 69 -9.19 -6.41 -6.76
N LYS A 70 -9.68 -6.41 -7.99
CA LYS A 70 -9.94 -5.17 -8.71
C LYS A 70 -11.16 -4.47 -8.11
N MET A 71 -11.01 -3.18 -7.91
CA MET A 71 -12.10 -2.30 -7.55
C MET A 71 -12.52 -1.50 -8.77
N CYS A 72 -13.82 -1.34 -8.97
CA CYS A 72 -14.41 -0.61 -10.10
C CYS A 72 -15.39 0.44 -9.59
N GLY A 73 -15.57 1.52 -10.34
CA GLY A 73 -16.48 2.62 -9.98
C GLY A 73 -15.83 3.60 -9.02
N ASN A 74 -16.66 4.31 -8.28
CA ASN A 74 -16.19 5.28 -7.28
C ASN A 74 -15.73 4.53 -6.03
N VAL A 75 -14.48 4.76 -5.62
CA VAL A 75 -13.85 4.08 -4.49
C VAL A 75 -13.41 5.13 -3.48
N VAL A 76 -13.68 4.88 -2.22
CA VAL A 76 -13.09 5.60 -1.08
C VAL A 76 -12.14 4.63 -0.38
N ILE A 77 -10.92 5.08 -0.11
CA ILE A 77 -9.90 4.34 0.63
C ILE A 77 -9.70 5.07 1.94
N GLU A 78 -10.07 4.42 3.03
CA GLU A 78 -9.92 4.96 4.38
C GLU A 78 -9.13 3.97 5.23
N TYR A 79 -8.19 4.46 5.98
CA TYR A 79 -7.43 3.68 6.95
C TYR A 79 -6.80 4.57 8.01
N ASP A 80 -6.67 4.05 9.21
CA ASP A 80 -5.84 4.63 10.25
C ASP A 80 -4.47 3.96 10.21
N ALA A 81 -3.40 4.76 10.23
CA ALA A 81 -2.06 4.23 10.20
C ALA A 81 -1.10 5.04 11.07
N CYS A 82 -0.19 4.35 11.71
CA CYS A 82 0.87 4.93 12.51
C CYS A 82 2.22 4.35 12.10
N VAL A 83 3.18 5.23 11.85
CA VAL A 83 4.59 4.84 11.76
C VAL A 83 5.14 4.83 13.17
N VAL A 84 5.64 3.68 13.63
CA VAL A 84 6.19 3.54 14.97
C VAL A 84 7.66 3.97 14.95
N ASP A 85 7.99 4.91 15.81
CA ASP A 85 9.35 5.38 16.08
C ASP A 85 9.56 5.36 17.60
N GLU A 86 10.27 4.35 18.07
CA GLU A 86 10.61 4.15 19.48
C GLU A 86 12.08 4.46 19.77
N GLY A 87 12.79 5.05 18.80
CA GLY A 87 14.22 5.37 18.89
C GLY A 87 15.13 4.15 18.76
N LYS A 88 14.62 3.04 18.23
CA LYS A 88 15.42 1.83 18.00
C LYS A 88 16.24 1.97 16.71
N PRO A 89 17.39 1.26 16.61
CA PRO A 89 18.17 1.26 15.37
C PRO A 89 17.31 0.86 14.17
N GLY A 90 17.24 1.75 13.16
CA GLY A 90 16.46 1.55 11.95
C GLY A 90 15.04 2.07 12.01
N ASP A 91 14.55 2.54 13.15
CA ASP A 91 13.28 3.26 13.20
C ASP A 91 13.38 4.54 12.38
N ARG A 92 12.29 4.84 11.70
CA ARG A 92 12.27 5.99 10.80
C ARG A 92 10.86 6.55 10.69
N LEU A 93 10.68 7.76 11.11
CA LEU A 93 9.44 8.50 10.95
C LEU A 93 9.31 8.98 9.50
N SER A 94 8.90 8.10 8.61
CA SER A 94 8.79 8.42 7.19
C SER A 94 7.96 7.43 6.40
N ASP A 95 7.34 7.97 5.36
CA ASP A 95 6.75 7.29 4.21
C ASP A 95 5.59 6.35 4.53
N LEU A 96 4.43 6.92 4.72
CA LEU A 96 3.16 6.22 4.59
C LEU A 96 2.61 6.48 3.19
N ASN A 97 2.75 5.51 2.30
CA ASN A 97 2.42 5.66 0.91
C ASN A 97 1.13 4.91 0.55
N CYS A 98 0.30 5.51 -0.30
CA CYS A 98 -0.87 4.87 -0.86
C CYS A 98 -0.81 4.92 -2.39
N PHE A 99 -1.07 3.77 -3.03
CA PHE A 99 -1.17 3.62 -4.48
C PHE A 99 -2.57 3.17 -4.88
N TRP A 100 -3.11 3.69 -5.98
CA TRP A 100 -4.36 3.20 -6.53
C TRP A 100 -4.40 3.29 -8.05
N MET A 101 -5.34 2.58 -8.67
CA MET A 101 -5.47 2.43 -10.13
C MET A 101 -4.20 1.89 -10.79
N ALA A 102 -3.48 0.99 -10.09
CA ALA A 102 -2.22 0.48 -10.58
C ALA A 102 -2.41 -0.47 -11.78
N SER A 103 -1.66 -0.23 -12.84
CA SER A 103 -1.51 -1.11 -13.99
C SER A 103 -0.05 -1.16 -14.43
N ASP A 104 0.35 -2.25 -15.06
CA ASP A 104 1.71 -2.40 -15.60
C ASP A 104 1.65 -2.35 -17.13
N PRO A 105 2.16 -1.28 -17.78
CA PRO A 105 2.13 -1.15 -19.24
C PRO A 105 3.04 -2.15 -19.95
N GLN A 106 3.96 -2.79 -19.23
CA GLN A 106 4.90 -3.77 -19.75
C GLN A 106 4.47 -5.22 -19.47
N ALA A 107 3.27 -5.44 -18.90
CA ALA A 107 2.75 -6.76 -18.55
C ALA A 107 1.22 -6.81 -18.63
N LYS A 108 0.65 -8.01 -18.66
CA LYS A 108 -0.81 -8.18 -18.67
C LYS A 108 -1.48 -7.73 -17.36
N ASN A 109 -0.72 -7.74 -16.27
CA ASN A 109 -1.15 -7.31 -14.95
C ASN A 109 0.06 -7.03 -14.06
N ILE A 110 -0.18 -6.35 -12.93
CA ILE A 110 0.89 -5.96 -12.00
C ILE A 110 1.62 -7.16 -11.36
N TRP A 111 1.01 -8.35 -11.35
CA TRP A 111 1.56 -9.53 -10.68
C TRP A 111 2.73 -10.16 -11.42
N GLN A 112 2.77 -10.05 -12.75
CA GLN A 112 3.78 -10.71 -13.57
C GLN A 112 5.19 -10.18 -13.36
N ARG A 113 5.32 -8.96 -12.86
CA ARG A 113 6.63 -8.33 -12.63
C ARG A 113 6.91 -8.03 -11.15
N MET A 114 6.18 -8.65 -10.25
CA MET A 114 6.41 -8.50 -8.81
C MET A 114 7.82 -8.93 -8.41
N ASP A 115 8.30 -10.07 -8.92
CA ASP A 115 9.64 -10.59 -8.59
C ASP A 115 10.78 -9.68 -9.11
N TRP A 116 10.50 -8.87 -10.11
CA TRP A 116 11.41 -7.84 -10.57
C TRP A 116 11.33 -6.56 -9.73
N ARG A 117 10.11 -6.11 -9.37
CA ARG A 117 9.94 -4.90 -8.55
C ARG A 117 10.38 -5.12 -7.12
N LYS A 118 10.00 -6.24 -6.52
CA LYS A 118 10.35 -6.63 -5.14
C LYS A 118 10.02 -5.58 -4.08
N GLY A 119 9.00 -4.75 -4.28
CA GLY A 119 8.66 -3.68 -3.34
C GLY A 119 9.65 -2.51 -3.30
N GLU A 120 10.62 -2.46 -4.21
CA GLU A 120 11.56 -1.35 -4.37
C GLU A 120 10.81 -0.12 -4.89
N PHE A 121 10.81 0.96 -4.10
CA PHE A 121 9.99 2.14 -4.38
C PHE A 121 10.25 2.73 -5.77
N LEU A 122 11.50 2.86 -6.18
CA LEU A 122 11.85 3.44 -7.48
C LEU A 122 11.32 2.61 -8.67
N LYS A 123 11.16 1.31 -8.50
CA LYS A 123 10.59 0.45 -9.53
C LYS A 123 9.08 0.61 -9.70
N CYS A 124 8.40 1.21 -8.73
CA CYS A 124 6.98 1.58 -8.87
C CYS A 124 6.76 2.62 -9.97
N TYR A 125 7.77 3.38 -10.38
CA TYR A 125 7.69 4.30 -11.52
C TYR A 125 7.42 3.59 -12.85
N SER A 126 7.65 2.29 -12.94
CA SER A 126 7.29 1.48 -14.10
C SER A 126 5.80 1.19 -14.21
N LEU A 127 5.03 1.48 -13.18
CA LEU A 127 3.58 1.31 -13.14
C LEU A 127 2.87 2.60 -13.54
N GLN A 128 1.72 2.46 -14.17
CA GLN A 128 0.75 3.55 -14.27
C GLN A 128 -0.13 3.51 -13.03
N LEU A 129 -0.10 4.56 -12.22
CA LEU A 129 -0.87 4.64 -10.98
C LEU A 129 -0.97 6.07 -10.46
N TYR A 130 -1.84 6.27 -9.50
CA TYR A 130 -1.81 7.44 -8.64
C TYR A 130 -1.10 7.11 -7.33
N TYR A 131 -0.37 8.07 -6.81
CA TYR A 131 0.46 7.96 -5.63
C TYR A 131 0.21 9.11 -4.68
N LEU A 132 -0.07 8.79 -3.44
CA LEU A 132 -0.01 9.70 -2.31
C LEU A 132 1.14 9.27 -1.40
N GLY A 133 2.17 10.08 -1.30
CA GLY A 133 3.26 9.90 -0.33
C GLY A 133 3.05 10.84 0.84
N TYR A 134 2.78 10.29 2.00
CA TYR A 134 2.59 11.05 3.23
C TYR A 134 3.82 10.91 4.14
N GLY A 135 4.32 12.03 4.62
CA GLY A 135 5.44 12.04 5.57
C GLY A 135 6.79 11.59 4.99
N GLY A 136 7.03 11.77 3.69
CA GLY A 136 8.33 11.50 3.10
C GLY A 136 9.45 12.39 3.64
N ASN A 137 10.70 11.96 3.47
CA ASN A 137 11.89 12.67 3.95
C ASN A 137 11.81 13.03 5.44
N TYR A 138 11.64 12.04 6.29
CA TYR A 138 11.50 12.23 7.75
C TYR A 138 10.34 13.16 8.11
N ASN A 139 9.16 12.86 7.57
CA ASN A 139 7.91 13.60 7.79
C ASN A 139 7.92 15.06 7.30
N SER A 140 8.82 15.41 6.40
CA SER A 140 8.94 16.78 5.89
C SER A 140 8.17 17.06 4.61
N THR A 141 7.71 16.02 3.89
CA THR A 141 7.05 16.18 2.61
C THR A 141 5.81 15.31 2.47
N THR A 142 4.77 15.88 1.86
CA THR A 142 3.59 15.14 1.39
C THR A 142 3.38 15.46 -0.07
N ARG A 143 3.18 14.44 -0.92
CA ARG A 143 3.11 14.61 -2.36
C ARG A 143 2.03 13.74 -2.96
N PHE A 144 1.28 14.33 -3.88
CA PHE A 144 0.39 13.62 -4.78
C PHE A 144 1.01 13.59 -6.18
N ARG A 145 1.06 12.40 -6.80
CA ARG A 145 1.66 12.22 -8.11
C ARG A 145 0.86 11.23 -8.95
N ARG A 146 1.01 11.34 -10.25
CA ARG A 146 0.61 10.34 -11.22
C ARG A 146 1.87 9.77 -11.87
N TYR A 147 2.01 8.46 -11.85
CA TYR A 147 3.03 7.77 -12.63
C TYR A 147 2.42 7.30 -13.95
N ASP A 148 3.15 7.47 -15.03
CA ASP A 148 2.74 7.11 -16.39
C ASP A 148 3.32 5.77 -16.86
N GLY A 149 4.07 5.08 -16.02
CA GLY A 149 4.76 3.83 -16.34
C GLY A 149 6.09 4.03 -17.06
N ASN A 150 6.53 5.27 -17.21
CA ASN A 150 7.83 5.61 -17.78
C ASN A 150 8.87 5.70 -16.65
N GLN A 151 9.88 4.83 -16.66
CA GLN A 151 10.91 4.77 -15.62
C GLN A 151 11.80 6.02 -15.52
N ALA A 152 11.71 6.94 -16.47
CA ALA A 152 12.58 8.12 -16.54
C ALA A 152 12.30 9.18 -15.46
N GLY A 153 11.39 8.93 -14.56
CA GLY A 153 11.15 9.80 -13.42
C GLY A 153 9.83 10.56 -13.50
N VAL A 154 9.53 11.23 -12.44
CA VAL A 154 8.31 12.01 -12.16
C VAL A 154 8.67 13.49 -12.11
#